data_5d494d74c08eb93e43fd4763e06e52d1
#
_entry.id   5d494d74c08eb93e43fd4763e06e52d1
#
_cell.length_a   1.000
_cell.length_b   1.000
_cell.length_c   1.000
_cell.angle_alpha   90.00
_cell.angle_beta   90.00
_cell.angle_gamma   90.00
#
_symmetry.space_group_name_H-M   'P 1'
#
loop_
_entity.id
_entity.type
_entity.pdbx_description
1 polymer ?
#
loop_
_entity_poly.entity_id
_entity_poly.type
_entity_poly.pdbx_seq_one_letter_code
_entity_poly.pdbx_strand_id
1 'polypeptide(L)'
;RGPNWVGEFGSIYPAGGRDEDRIRVVNDQLSIFNWAKHHWTIWTYKDIGMMGTVTVNPDSEWMHRTRKGRALKNALGVDTWGQKTSVAVQAAGGLIKSANRTFQSGGMKISWASLGFDAHRMIAGIALSNALAPAFAEQFRGMSEKAIARMLESFAWRNCIVRESLEEVIAKHC
;
A
#
# COMPACT_ATOMS: atom_id res chain seq x y z
N ARG A 1 0.12 20.73 27.78
CA ARG A 1 0.00 20.00 26.50
C ARG A 1 -0.97 18.84 26.74
N GLY A 2 -1.97 18.67 25.87
CA GLY A 2 -2.91 17.57 25.95
C GLY A 2 -2.32 16.23 25.51
N PRO A 3 -3.06 15.11 25.70
CA PRO A 3 -2.64 13.81 25.21
C PRO A 3 -2.52 13.82 23.68
N ASN A 4 -1.52 13.15 23.16
CA ASN A 4 -1.26 13.03 21.73
C ASN A 4 -1.51 11.59 21.27
N TRP A 5 -2.07 11.41 20.08
CA TRP A 5 -2.27 10.11 19.47
C TRP A 5 -1.68 10.08 18.06
N VAL A 6 -0.81 9.13 17.80
CA VAL A 6 -0.27 8.83 16.47
C VAL A 6 -1.24 7.86 15.80
N GLY A 7 -2.04 8.37 14.87
CA GLY A 7 -3.17 7.65 14.29
C GLY A 7 -2.77 6.51 13.37
N GLU A 8 -1.83 6.75 12.47
CA GLU A 8 -1.34 5.76 11.50
C GLU A 8 0.17 5.87 11.35
N PHE A 9 0.88 4.77 11.56
CA PHE A 9 2.29 4.66 11.28
C PHE A 9 2.65 3.21 10.96
N GLY A 10 3.79 3.02 10.38
CA GLY A 10 4.30 1.70 10.00
C GLY A 10 5.35 1.84 8.92
N SER A 11 5.98 0.74 8.57
CA SER A 11 6.97 0.71 7.51
C SER A 11 6.35 0.24 6.20
N ILE A 12 6.54 1.01 5.15
CA ILE A 12 6.19 0.62 3.79
C ILE A 12 7.46 0.16 3.09
N TYR A 13 7.41 -1.02 2.47
CA TYR A 13 8.53 -1.55 1.72
C TYR A 13 8.24 -1.56 0.24
N PRO A 14 9.10 -0.96 -0.56
CA PRO A 14 9.15 -1.30 -1.97
C PRO A 14 9.51 -2.79 -2.10
N ALA A 15 9.05 -3.42 -3.17
CA ALA A 15 9.43 -4.79 -3.48
C ALA A 15 10.96 -4.93 -3.43
N GLY A 16 11.46 -5.87 -2.61
CA GLY A 16 12.89 -6.12 -2.39
C GLY A 16 13.49 -5.56 -1.10
N GLY A 17 12.71 -4.90 -0.24
CA GLY A 17 13.16 -4.52 1.11
C GLY A 17 13.28 -5.74 2.03
N ARG A 18 14.20 -5.67 3.02
CA ARG A 18 14.37 -6.72 4.02
C ARG A 18 13.39 -6.51 5.18
N ASP A 19 12.76 -7.58 5.65
CA ASP A 19 11.85 -7.51 6.79
C ASP A 19 12.55 -7.03 8.08
N GLU A 20 13.83 -7.33 8.24
CA GLU A 20 14.64 -6.86 9.35
C GLU A 20 14.72 -5.34 9.46
N ASP A 21 14.88 -4.64 8.33
CA ASP A 21 14.90 -3.18 8.30
C ASP A 21 13.55 -2.59 8.70
N ARG A 22 12.48 -3.24 8.29
CA ARG A 22 11.10 -2.91 8.63
C ARG A 22 10.87 -3.02 10.14
N ILE A 23 11.23 -4.16 10.71
CA ILE A 23 11.08 -4.45 12.12
C ILE A 23 11.86 -3.42 12.95
N ARG A 24 13.09 -3.10 12.53
CA ARG A 24 13.93 -2.09 13.19
C ARG A 24 13.27 -0.71 13.16
N VAL A 25 12.75 -0.26 12.00
CA VAL A 25 12.06 1.04 11.88
C VAL A 25 10.83 1.10 12.78
N VAL A 26 10.02 0.04 12.82
CA VAL A 26 8.85 -0.01 13.72
C VAL A 26 9.28 0.05 15.18
N ASN A 27 10.32 -0.69 15.58
CA ASN A 27 10.86 -0.65 16.94
C ASN A 27 11.32 0.76 17.34
N ASP A 28 12.01 1.47 16.44
CA ASP A 28 12.50 2.81 16.71
C ASP A 28 11.33 3.81 16.82
N GLN A 29 10.33 3.71 15.95
CA GLN A 29 9.12 4.54 16.02
C GLN A 29 8.37 4.33 17.34
N LEU A 30 8.14 3.08 17.74
CA LEU A 30 7.46 2.74 18.99
C LEU A 30 8.24 3.22 20.21
N SER A 31 9.56 3.08 20.20
CA SER A 31 10.45 3.58 21.26
C SER A 31 10.30 5.10 21.45
N ILE A 32 10.28 5.85 20.34
CA ILE A 32 10.10 7.31 20.35
C ILE A 32 8.72 7.69 20.87
N PHE A 33 7.66 7.01 20.42
CA PHE A 33 6.29 7.32 20.83
C PHE A 33 6.08 7.05 22.31
N ASN A 34 6.57 5.93 22.83
CA ASN A 34 6.47 5.58 24.25
C ASN A 34 7.31 6.54 25.12
N TRP A 35 8.53 6.90 24.68
CA TRP A 35 9.33 7.91 25.36
C TRP A 35 8.60 9.25 25.43
N ALA A 36 7.95 9.66 24.36
CA ALA A 36 7.18 10.90 24.28
C ALA A 36 5.79 10.80 24.94
N LYS A 37 5.42 9.63 25.50
CA LYS A 37 4.10 9.34 26.11
C LYS A 37 2.93 9.59 25.13
N HIS A 38 3.12 9.23 23.88
CA HIS A 38 2.07 9.26 22.87
C HIS A 38 1.32 7.93 22.83
N HIS A 39 0.01 8.00 22.68
CA HIS A 39 -0.77 6.84 22.26
C HIS A 39 -0.56 6.61 20.76
N TRP A 40 -0.65 5.35 20.34
CA TRP A 40 -0.40 5.02 18.94
C TRP A 40 -1.28 3.87 18.44
N THR A 41 -1.49 3.84 17.13
CA THR A 41 -2.10 2.73 16.39
C THR A 41 -1.28 2.43 15.16
N ILE A 42 -0.82 1.19 15.02
CA ILE A 42 -0.04 0.77 13.88
C ILE A 42 -0.93 0.53 12.65
N TRP A 43 -0.51 0.96 11.51
CA TRP A 43 -1.06 0.59 10.22
C TRP A 43 -0.17 -0.49 9.58
N THR A 44 -0.63 -1.75 9.48
CA THR A 44 -1.98 -2.22 9.77
C THR A 44 -1.92 -3.64 10.33
N TYR A 45 -3.03 -4.07 10.92
CA TYR A 45 -3.13 -5.40 11.51
C TYR A 45 -2.98 -6.51 10.45
N LYS A 46 -3.67 -6.39 9.31
CA LYS A 46 -3.68 -7.41 8.27
C LYS A 46 -3.68 -6.82 6.86
N ASP A 47 -2.86 -7.36 6.00
CA ASP A 47 -2.81 -7.02 4.58
C ASP A 47 -2.44 -8.21 3.69
N ILE A 48 -2.20 -7.94 2.41
CA ILE A 48 -1.78 -8.94 1.41
C ILE A 48 -0.26 -8.95 1.17
N GLY A 49 0.55 -8.34 2.06
CA GLY A 49 1.99 -8.54 2.01
C GLY A 49 2.91 -7.38 2.34
N MET A 50 2.44 -6.15 2.58
CA MET A 50 3.36 -5.02 2.70
C MET A 50 3.60 -4.53 4.13
N MET A 51 2.57 -4.43 4.97
CA MET A 51 2.66 -3.71 6.24
C MET A 51 2.08 -4.47 7.44
N GLY A 52 1.13 -5.37 7.22
CA GLY A 52 0.38 -6.04 8.27
C GLY A 52 1.24 -6.92 9.18
N THR A 53 0.87 -6.99 10.46
CA THR A 53 1.41 -8.02 11.37
C THR A 53 0.97 -9.41 10.94
N VAL A 54 -0.18 -9.49 10.25
CA VAL A 54 -0.68 -10.70 9.61
C VAL A 54 -0.79 -10.47 8.11
N THR A 55 -0.38 -11.45 7.32
CA THR A 55 -0.44 -11.38 5.87
C THR A 55 -1.11 -12.62 5.27
N VAL A 56 -1.76 -12.42 4.13
CA VAL A 56 -2.26 -13.55 3.33
C VAL A 56 -1.11 -14.44 2.92
N ASN A 57 -1.26 -15.75 3.10
CA ASN A 57 -0.24 -16.72 2.71
C ASN A 57 0.09 -16.54 1.21
N PRO A 58 1.37 -16.29 0.85
CA PRO A 58 1.80 -16.10 -0.54
C PRO A 58 1.52 -17.33 -1.43
N ASP A 59 1.41 -18.53 -0.83
CA ASP A 59 1.09 -19.76 -1.52
C ASP A 59 -0.41 -20.09 -1.56
N SER A 60 -1.25 -19.15 -1.12
CA SER A 60 -2.71 -19.32 -1.15
C SER A 60 -3.29 -19.32 -2.57
N GLU A 61 -4.46 -19.95 -2.72
CA GLU A 61 -5.19 -20.01 -4.01
C GLU A 61 -5.44 -18.59 -4.57
N TRP A 62 -5.78 -17.61 -3.71
CA TRP A 62 -5.93 -16.21 -4.09
C TRP A 62 -4.64 -15.64 -4.69
N MET A 63 -3.51 -15.81 -4.01
CA MET A 63 -2.23 -15.24 -4.43
C MET A 63 -1.75 -15.85 -5.75
N HIS A 64 -1.95 -17.14 -5.96
CA HIS A 64 -1.65 -17.78 -7.24
C HIS A 64 -2.57 -17.29 -8.36
N ARG A 65 -3.87 -17.28 -8.11
CA ARG A 65 -4.88 -16.91 -9.10
C ARG A 65 -4.72 -15.47 -9.57
N THR A 66 -4.49 -14.55 -8.66
CA THR A 66 -4.42 -13.12 -8.95
C THR A 66 -3.02 -12.62 -9.34
N ARG A 67 -2.03 -13.49 -9.43
CA ARG A 67 -0.63 -13.12 -9.70
C ARG A 67 -0.46 -12.19 -10.90
N LYS A 68 -1.09 -12.51 -12.04
CA LYS A 68 -0.99 -11.70 -13.27
C LYS A 68 -1.64 -10.34 -13.10
N GLY A 69 -2.83 -10.28 -12.51
CA GLY A 69 -3.53 -9.03 -12.24
C GLY A 69 -2.77 -8.14 -11.26
N ARG A 70 -2.20 -8.72 -10.20
CA ARG A 70 -1.37 -7.97 -9.24
C ARG A 70 -0.08 -7.43 -9.87
N ALA A 71 0.57 -8.22 -10.73
CA ALA A 71 1.73 -7.74 -11.50
C ALA A 71 1.37 -6.56 -12.40
N LEU A 72 0.22 -6.61 -13.06
CA LEU A 72 -0.29 -5.51 -13.88
C LEU A 72 -0.64 -4.28 -13.04
N LYS A 73 -1.30 -4.45 -11.89
CA LYS A 73 -1.55 -3.38 -10.91
C LYS A 73 -0.27 -2.67 -10.50
N ASN A 74 0.77 -3.43 -10.18
CA ASN A 74 2.07 -2.88 -9.79
C ASN A 74 2.74 -2.10 -10.93
N ALA A 75 2.74 -2.65 -12.15
CA ALA A 75 3.31 -1.98 -13.33
C ALA A 75 2.60 -0.65 -13.65
N LEU A 76 1.28 -0.62 -13.50
CA LEU A 76 0.47 0.59 -13.68
C LEU A 76 0.59 1.56 -12.50
N GLY A 77 0.95 1.09 -11.32
CA GLY A 77 1.02 1.88 -10.10
C GLY A 77 -0.33 2.13 -9.43
N VAL A 78 -1.29 1.22 -9.63
CA VAL A 78 -2.66 1.37 -9.09
C VAL A 78 -2.69 1.22 -7.57
N ASP A 79 -1.92 0.28 -7.02
CA ASP A 79 -1.91 -0.02 -5.57
C ASP A 79 -0.56 0.30 -4.90
N THR A 80 0.31 1.06 -5.56
CA THR A 80 1.67 1.26 -5.07
C THR A 80 1.88 2.64 -4.50
N TRP A 81 2.33 2.69 -3.27
CA TRP A 81 2.82 3.90 -2.63
C TRP A 81 4.25 4.17 -3.12
N GLY A 82 4.40 5.20 -3.98
CA GLY A 82 5.72 5.76 -4.24
C GLY A 82 6.65 5.00 -5.19
N GLN A 83 6.17 4.07 -6.01
CA GLN A 83 7.01 3.50 -7.07
C GLN A 83 7.33 4.56 -8.14
N LYS A 84 8.58 5.02 -8.15
CA LYS A 84 9.07 6.09 -9.04
C LYS A 84 8.97 5.78 -10.54
N THR A 85 8.79 4.52 -10.91
CA THR A 85 8.82 4.04 -12.30
C THR A 85 7.47 3.57 -12.85
N SER A 86 6.38 3.65 -12.07
CA SER A 86 5.06 3.22 -12.53
C SER A 86 4.47 4.16 -13.58
N VAL A 87 3.57 3.63 -14.41
CA VAL A 87 2.85 4.41 -15.43
C VAL A 87 2.12 5.60 -14.81
N ALA A 88 1.46 5.41 -13.67
CA ALA A 88 0.76 6.49 -12.96
C ALA A 88 1.71 7.62 -12.54
N VAL A 89 2.88 7.29 -12.00
CA VAL A 89 3.87 8.28 -11.57
C VAL A 89 4.43 9.05 -12.76
N GLN A 90 4.74 8.36 -13.86
CA GLN A 90 5.24 9.01 -15.08
C GLN A 90 4.19 9.95 -15.69
N ALA A 91 2.93 9.51 -15.76
CA ALA A 91 1.83 10.32 -16.28
C ALA A 91 1.55 11.54 -15.41
N ALA A 92 1.54 11.38 -14.07
CA ALA A 92 1.40 12.49 -13.13
C ALA A 92 2.55 13.49 -13.28
N GLY A 93 3.79 13.02 -13.40
CA GLY A 93 4.96 13.87 -13.62
C GLY A 93 4.88 14.67 -14.92
N GLY A 94 4.41 14.07 -16.00
CA GLY A 94 4.14 14.73 -17.28
C GLY A 94 3.09 15.84 -17.17
N LEU A 95 1.98 15.56 -16.52
CA LEU A 95 0.91 16.53 -16.26
C LEU A 95 1.42 17.73 -15.44
N ILE A 96 2.13 17.46 -14.34
CA ILE A 96 2.69 18.49 -13.46
C ILE A 96 3.65 19.38 -14.25
N LYS A 97 4.56 18.78 -15.03
CA LYS A 97 5.53 19.51 -15.84
C LYS A 97 4.87 20.41 -16.89
N SER A 98 3.77 19.95 -17.49
CA SER A 98 2.99 20.73 -18.46
C SER A 98 2.23 21.88 -17.77
N ALA A 99 1.54 21.59 -16.69
CA ALA A 99 0.83 22.60 -15.91
C ALA A 99 1.76 23.69 -15.39
N ASN A 100 2.96 23.33 -14.89
CA ASN A 100 3.95 24.27 -14.40
C ASN A 100 4.34 25.31 -15.46
N ARG A 101 4.60 24.87 -16.67
CA ARG A 101 4.97 25.79 -17.77
C ARG A 101 3.85 26.83 -18.02
N THR A 102 2.59 26.39 -18.00
CA THR A 102 1.44 27.26 -18.20
C THR A 102 1.27 28.28 -17.06
N PHE A 103 1.42 27.84 -15.83
CA PHE A 103 1.30 28.72 -14.65
C PHE A 103 2.44 29.70 -14.52
N GLN A 104 3.67 29.28 -14.83
CA GLN A 104 4.84 30.19 -14.83
C GLN A 104 4.70 31.27 -15.89
N SER A 105 4.18 30.95 -17.07
CA SER A 105 3.90 31.95 -18.11
C SER A 105 2.80 32.96 -17.68
N GLY A 106 1.90 32.55 -16.79
CA GLY A 106 0.87 33.41 -16.17
C GLY A 106 1.33 34.13 -14.90
N GLY A 107 2.58 34.00 -14.48
CA GLY A 107 3.13 34.64 -13.28
C GLY A 107 2.64 34.02 -11.95
N MET A 108 2.02 32.86 -11.97
CA MET A 108 1.48 32.20 -10.81
C MET A 108 2.41 31.13 -10.23
N LYS A 109 2.50 31.06 -8.88
CA LYS A 109 3.22 29.99 -8.17
C LYS A 109 2.24 28.96 -7.64
N ILE A 110 2.51 27.68 -7.87
CA ILE A 110 1.70 26.57 -7.37
C ILE A 110 2.48 25.76 -6.36
N SER A 111 1.75 25.21 -5.36
CA SER A 111 2.27 24.15 -4.50
C SER A 111 2.31 22.82 -5.26
N TRP A 112 3.51 22.42 -5.66
CA TRP A 112 3.73 21.20 -6.45
C TRP A 112 3.44 19.91 -5.68
N ALA A 113 3.60 19.92 -4.37
CA ALA A 113 3.43 18.72 -3.56
C ALA A 113 1.97 18.22 -3.59
N SER A 114 1.01 19.13 -3.42
CA SER A 114 -0.41 18.77 -3.46
C SER A 114 -0.86 18.35 -4.86
N LEU A 115 -0.49 19.11 -5.90
CA LEU A 115 -0.89 18.79 -7.29
C LEU A 115 -0.32 17.44 -7.73
N GLY A 116 0.92 17.12 -7.34
CA GLY A 116 1.55 15.83 -7.68
C GLY A 116 0.83 14.65 -7.04
N PHE A 117 0.46 14.80 -5.78
CA PHE A 117 -0.27 13.77 -5.05
C PHE A 117 -1.68 13.56 -5.62
N ASP A 118 -2.41 14.64 -5.88
CA ASP A 118 -3.76 14.58 -6.43
C ASP A 118 -3.76 14.01 -7.86
N ALA A 119 -2.85 14.46 -8.73
CA ALA A 119 -2.72 13.93 -10.07
C ALA A 119 -2.41 12.42 -10.06
N HIS A 120 -1.49 11.97 -9.20
CA HIS A 120 -1.19 10.55 -9.05
C HIS A 120 -2.42 9.76 -8.58
N ARG A 121 -3.14 10.24 -7.56
CA ARG A 121 -4.36 9.58 -7.06
C ARG A 121 -5.45 9.47 -8.12
N MET A 122 -5.68 10.52 -8.90
CA MET A 122 -6.68 10.49 -9.97
C MET A 122 -6.29 9.53 -11.09
N ILE A 123 -5.03 9.53 -11.51
CA ILE A 123 -4.55 8.64 -12.57
C ILE A 123 -4.56 7.19 -12.09
N ALA A 124 -3.95 6.89 -10.96
CA ALA A 124 -3.85 5.54 -10.42
C ALA A 124 -5.20 5.03 -9.89
N GLY A 125 -5.83 5.78 -8.99
CA GLY A 125 -7.00 5.33 -8.24
C GLY A 125 -8.31 5.37 -9.04
N ILE A 126 -8.39 6.20 -10.08
CA ILE A 126 -9.62 6.31 -10.89
C ILE A 126 -9.38 5.81 -12.32
N ALA A 127 -8.54 6.47 -13.10
CA ALA A 127 -8.42 6.16 -14.53
C ALA A 127 -7.86 4.75 -14.78
N LEU A 128 -6.68 4.45 -14.22
CA LEU A 128 -6.03 3.15 -14.44
C LEU A 128 -6.73 2.02 -13.67
N SER A 129 -7.28 2.29 -12.49
CA SER A 129 -8.03 1.30 -11.72
C SER A 129 -9.29 0.86 -12.47
N ASN A 130 -10.06 1.80 -13.01
CA ASN A 130 -11.25 1.48 -13.81
C ASN A 130 -10.90 0.73 -15.10
N ALA A 131 -9.83 1.14 -15.78
CA ALA A 131 -9.36 0.44 -16.97
C ALA A 131 -8.89 -0.99 -16.67
N LEU A 132 -8.31 -1.22 -15.49
CA LEU A 132 -7.81 -2.52 -15.06
C LEU A 132 -8.92 -3.45 -14.58
N ALA A 133 -10.03 -2.94 -14.06
CA ALA A 133 -11.07 -3.74 -13.41
C ALA A 133 -11.59 -4.91 -14.28
N PRO A 134 -11.90 -4.74 -15.58
CA PRO A 134 -12.33 -5.85 -16.44
C PRO A 134 -11.22 -6.93 -16.58
N ALA A 135 -9.97 -6.52 -16.78
CA ALA A 135 -8.85 -7.44 -16.92
C ALA A 135 -8.57 -8.20 -15.61
N PHE A 136 -8.79 -7.54 -14.46
CA PHE A 136 -8.68 -8.20 -13.16
C PHE A 136 -9.83 -9.21 -12.96
N ALA A 137 -11.06 -8.84 -13.31
CA ALA A 137 -12.25 -9.71 -13.23
C ALA A 137 -12.13 -10.94 -14.11
N GLU A 138 -11.45 -10.85 -15.25
CA GLU A 138 -11.22 -11.97 -16.17
C GLU A 138 -10.53 -13.16 -15.51
N GLN A 139 -9.73 -12.92 -14.47
CA GLN A 139 -9.06 -14.00 -13.72
C GLN A 139 -10.04 -14.93 -13.00
N PHE A 140 -11.29 -14.51 -12.83
CA PHE A 140 -12.35 -15.26 -12.15
C PHE A 140 -13.36 -15.86 -13.14
N ARG A 141 -13.19 -15.63 -14.44
CA ARG A 141 -14.10 -16.15 -15.47
C ARG A 141 -14.22 -17.68 -15.38
N GLY A 142 -15.46 -18.17 -15.44
CA GLY A 142 -15.78 -19.61 -15.38
C GLY A 142 -15.69 -20.24 -14.00
N MET A 143 -15.38 -19.48 -12.94
CA MET A 143 -15.46 -20.00 -11.58
C MET A 143 -16.91 -20.03 -11.09
N SER A 144 -17.28 -21.11 -10.41
CA SER A 144 -18.54 -21.17 -9.67
C SER A 144 -18.44 -20.33 -8.38
N GLU A 145 -19.57 -19.91 -7.83
CA GLU A 145 -19.64 -19.22 -6.53
C GLU A 145 -18.92 -20.02 -5.43
N LYS A 146 -19.14 -21.35 -5.40
CA LYS A 146 -18.46 -22.24 -4.45
C LYS A 146 -16.93 -22.21 -4.60
N ALA A 147 -16.41 -22.13 -5.82
CA ALA A 147 -14.98 -22.04 -6.07
C ALA A 147 -14.43 -20.67 -5.64
N ILE A 148 -15.17 -19.59 -5.87
CA ILE A 148 -14.81 -18.25 -5.41
C ILE A 148 -14.81 -18.20 -3.88
N ALA A 149 -15.87 -18.70 -3.23
CA ALA A 149 -15.96 -18.75 -1.77
C ALA A 149 -14.78 -19.51 -1.16
N ARG A 150 -14.44 -20.69 -1.71
CA ARG A 150 -13.27 -21.45 -1.26
C ARG A 150 -11.97 -20.68 -1.42
N MET A 151 -11.78 -20.02 -2.55
CA MET A 151 -10.58 -19.20 -2.78
C MET A 151 -10.48 -18.03 -1.80
N LEU A 152 -11.61 -17.39 -1.45
CA LEU A 152 -11.68 -16.32 -0.46
C LEU A 152 -11.34 -16.78 0.97
N GLU A 153 -11.40 -18.09 1.25
CA GLU A 153 -10.87 -18.66 2.50
C GLU A 153 -9.36 -18.37 2.69
N SER A 154 -8.65 -18.01 1.63
CA SER A 154 -7.26 -17.49 1.72
C SER A 154 -7.13 -16.30 2.67
N PHE A 155 -8.21 -15.55 2.89
CA PHE A 155 -8.26 -14.41 3.79
C PHE A 155 -8.72 -14.77 5.21
N ALA A 156 -9.17 -16.00 5.46
CA ALA A 156 -9.51 -16.41 6.80
C ALA A 156 -8.27 -16.40 7.68
N TRP A 157 -8.42 -15.96 8.93
CA TRP A 157 -7.29 -15.82 9.88
C TRP A 157 -6.43 -17.08 9.96
N ARG A 158 -7.05 -18.24 10.10
CA ARG A 158 -6.39 -19.55 10.19
C ARG A 158 -5.50 -19.90 8.98
N ASN A 159 -5.71 -19.24 7.85
CA ASN A 159 -4.99 -19.46 6.59
C ASN A 159 -3.96 -18.36 6.29
N CYS A 160 -3.84 -17.40 7.18
CA CYS A 160 -2.87 -16.30 7.08
C CYS A 160 -1.58 -16.63 7.84
N ILE A 161 -0.53 -15.89 7.53
CA ILE A 161 0.76 -16.00 8.20
C ILE A 161 0.92 -14.83 9.17
N VAL A 162 1.26 -15.11 10.41
CA VAL A 162 1.67 -14.12 11.41
C VAL A 162 3.14 -13.79 11.20
N ARG A 163 3.48 -12.51 11.22
CA ARG A 163 4.87 -12.06 11.23
C ARG A 163 5.36 -11.98 12.68
N GLU A 164 5.76 -13.12 13.22
CA GLU A 164 6.11 -13.28 14.63
C GLU A 164 7.13 -12.25 15.11
N SER A 165 8.20 -12.01 14.36
CA SER A 165 9.22 -11.03 14.73
C SER A 165 8.70 -9.59 14.81
N LEU A 166 7.71 -9.22 13.98
CA LEU A 166 7.07 -7.91 14.05
C LEU A 166 6.11 -7.83 15.22
N GLU A 167 5.37 -8.90 15.48
CA GLU A 167 4.45 -9.00 16.63
C GLU A 167 5.21 -8.94 17.95
N GLU A 168 6.36 -9.65 18.07
CA GLU A 168 7.24 -9.56 19.24
C GLU A 168 7.73 -8.13 19.52
N VAL A 169 8.10 -7.38 18.47
CA VAL A 169 8.50 -5.98 18.64
C VAL A 169 7.34 -5.15 19.14
N ILE A 170 6.15 -5.28 18.53
CA ILE A 170 4.96 -4.53 18.97
C ILE A 170 4.63 -4.85 20.43
N ALA A 171 4.64 -6.14 20.80
CA ALA A 171 4.32 -6.59 22.16
C ALA A 171 5.28 -6.03 23.24
N LYS A 172 6.54 -5.77 22.90
CA LYS A 172 7.51 -5.13 23.82
C LYS A 172 7.17 -3.68 24.15
N HIS A 173 6.33 -3.05 23.36
CA HIS A 173 5.97 -1.64 23.48
C HIS A 173 4.54 -1.38 23.98
N CYS A 174 3.77 -2.46 24.25
CA CYS A 174 2.39 -2.38 24.77
C CYS A 174 2.31 -2.32 26.34
#